data_72c04563fad5a986897f9152f8c5b7ce
#
_entry.id   72c04563fad5a986897f9152f8c5b7ce
#
_cell.length_a   1.000
_cell.length_b   1.000
_cell.length_c   1.000
_cell.angle_alpha   90.00
_cell.angle_beta   90.00
_cell.angle_gamma   90.00
#
_symmetry.space_group_name_H-M   'P 1'
#
loop_
_entity.id
_entity.type
_entity.pdbx_description
1 polymer ?
#
loop_
_entity_poly.entity_id
_entity_poly.type
_entity_poly.pdbx_seq_one_letter_code
_entity_poly.pdbx_strand_id
1 'polypeptide(L)'
;MTPAMRDFAIRDIGCICCLQRGIRSECEKHHLLSTGRHGNGRRLGERNTVGLCSWHHRGAAAVGTAAAEQMRDRHGPSYGDEAAAFREAFGDDAALLEIQDRAIAAWADSTIGGVR
;
A
#
# COMPACT_ATOMS: atom_id res chain seq x y z
N MET A 1 -15.02 8.91 8.57
CA MET A 1 -14.21 9.40 7.44
C MET A 1 -14.88 9.01 6.12
N THR A 2 -15.03 9.93 5.21
CA THR A 2 -15.61 9.66 3.90
C THR A 2 -14.60 8.95 3.00
N PRO A 3 -15.04 8.26 1.94
CA PRO A 3 -14.11 7.67 0.96
C PRO A 3 -13.16 8.70 0.35
N ALA A 4 -13.63 9.91 0.08
CA ALA A 4 -12.78 10.97 -0.47
C ALA A 4 -11.70 11.40 0.51
N MET A 5 -12.02 11.51 1.79
CA MET A 5 -11.03 11.84 2.83
C MET A 5 -10.02 10.72 3.01
N ARG A 6 -10.47 9.48 2.95
CA ARG A 6 -9.58 8.33 3.03
C ARG A 6 -8.60 8.33 1.86
N ASP A 7 -9.09 8.56 0.64
CA ASP A 7 -8.24 8.65 -0.54
C ASP A 7 -7.19 9.76 -0.41
N PHE A 8 -7.61 10.91 0.07
CA PHE A 8 -6.69 12.02 0.30
C PHE A 8 -5.61 11.66 1.31
N ALA A 9 -6.00 11.06 2.44
CA ALA A 9 -5.07 10.64 3.47
C ALA A 9 -4.05 9.62 2.92
N ILE A 10 -4.53 8.61 2.20
CA ILE A 10 -3.68 7.58 1.61
C ILE A 10 -2.64 8.22 0.69
N ARG A 11 -3.05 9.12 -0.18
CA ARG A 11 -2.13 9.79 -1.11
C ARG A 11 -1.12 10.68 -0.40
N ASP A 12 -1.55 11.37 0.64
CA ASP A 12 -0.67 12.24 1.40
C ASP A 12 0.37 11.43 2.19
N ILE A 13 -0.03 10.31 2.75
CA ILE A 13 0.86 9.40 3.49
C ILE A 13 1.86 8.72 2.54
N GLY A 14 1.37 8.22 1.40
CA GLY A 14 2.18 7.49 0.44
C GLY A 14 2.16 5.99 0.67
N CYS A 15 3.13 5.29 0.07
CA CYS A 15 3.23 3.84 0.12
C CYS A 15 3.51 3.34 1.55
N ILE A 16 2.64 2.48 2.07
CA ILE A 16 2.81 1.95 3.42
C ILE A 16 3.96 0.95 3.54
N CYS A 17 4.34 0.31 2.44
CA CYS A 17 5.50 -0.59 2.44
C CYS A 17 6.81 0.19 2.52
N CYS A 18 6.94 1.26 1.74
CA CYS A 18 8.10 2.15 1.82
C CYS A 18 8.18 2.82 3.18
N LEU A 19 7.04 3.22 3.72
CA LEU A 19 6.97 3.90 5.01
C LEU A 19 7.52 3.04 6.14
N GLN A 20 7.34 1.72 6.08
CA GLN A 20 7.92 0.80 7.06
C GLN A 20 9.45 0.86 7.10
N ARG A 21 10.05 1.35 6.04
CA ARG A 21 11.51 1.55 5.95
C ARG A 21 11.93 3.01 6.12
N GLY A 22 11.00 3.86 6.53
CA GLY A 22 11.27 5.27 6.72
C GLY A 22 11.36 6.09 5.44
N ILE A 23 10.83 5.55 4.33
CA ILE A 23 10.85 6.22 3.03
C ILE A 23 9.44 6.65 2.67
N ARG A 24 9.27 7.92 2.34
CA ARG A 24 8.01 8.39 1.79
C ARG A 24 8.08 8.35 0.27
N SER A 25 7.12 7.66 -0.36
CA SER A 25 7.01 7.60 -1.81
C SER A 25 5.55 7.75 -2.22
N GLU A 26 5.32 8.29 -3.41
CA GLU A 26 3.97 8.42 -3.95
C GLU A 26 3.34 7.03 -4.12
N CYS A 27 2.03 6.98 -3.97
CA CYS A 27 1.32 5.71 -4.03
C CYS A 27 0.14 5.73 -4.98
N GLU A 28 -0.27 4.53 -5.34
CA GLU A 28 -1.50 4.23 -6.06
C GLU A 28 -2.45 3.56 -5.07
N LYS A 29 -3.74 3.68 -5.31
CA LYS A 29 -4.74 3.03 -4.47
C LYS A 29 -4.88 1.56 -4.88
N HIS A 30 -4.72 0.67 -3.93
CA HIS A 30 -4.87 -0.77 -4.13
C HIS A 30 -6.09 -1.27 -3.35
N HIS A 31 -7.03 -1.89 -4.05
CA HIS A 31 -8.21 -2.49 -3.43
C HIS A 31 -7.89 -3.90 -2.95
N LEU A 32 -8.21 -4.17 -1.69
CA LEU A 32 -8.09 -5.51 -1.15
C LEU A 32 -9.21 -6.40 -1.68
N LEU A 33 -8.93 -7.71 -1.74
CA LEU A 33 -9.88 -8.69 -2.24
C LEU A 33 -10.64 -9.36 -1.10
N SER A 34 -11.87 -9.78 -1.36
CA SER A 34 -12.71 -10.42 -0.34
C SER A 34 -12.12 -11.72 0.22
N THR A 35 -11.31 -12.42 -0.58
CA THR A 35 -10.65 -13.66 -0.16
C THR A 35 -9.26 -13.45 0.41
N GLY A 36 -8.72 -12.26 0.28
CA GLY A 36 -7.32 -11.99 0.58
C GLY A 36 -6.34 -12.68 -0.36
N ARG A 37 -6.83 -13.24 -1.46
CA ARG A 37 -6.04 -13.98 -2.43
C ARG A 37 -6.02 -13.29 -3.78
N HIS A 38 -4.85 -13.21 -4.37
CA HIS A 38 -4.67 -12.61 -5.68
C HIS A 38 -5.52 -13.33 -6.74
N GLY A 39 -6.32 -12.57 -7.45
CA GLY A 39 -7.10 -13.07 -8.59
C GLY A 39 -8.37 -13.83 -8.27
N ASN A 40 -8.67 -14.08 -7.00
CA ASN A 40 -9.75 -14.98 -6.61
C ASN A 40 -10.87 -14.37 -5.81
N GLY A 41 -10.92 -13.07 -5.68
CA GLY A 41 -11.93 -12.42 -4.88
C GLY A 41 -12.46 -11.18 -5.58
N ARG A 42 -13.56 -10.67 -5.05
CA ARG A 42 -14.06 -9.38 -5.47
C ARG A 42 -13.36 -8.28 -4.69
N ARG A 43 -13.25 -7.11 -5.29
CA ARG A 43 -12.78 -5.93 -4.58
C ARG A 43 -13.71 -5.65 -3.42
N LEU A 44 -13.11 -5.39 -2.26
CA LEU A 44 -13.84 -4.87 -1.12
C LEU A 44 -14.10 -3.37 -1.33
N GLY A 45 -14.96 -2.79 -0.49
CA GLY A 45 -15.33 -1.40 -0.62
C GLY A 45 -14.19 -0.43 -0.33
N GLU A 46 -14.47 0.85 -0.46
CA GLU A 46 -13.47 1.92 -0.36
C GLU A 46 -12.78 2.01 1.00
N ARG A 47 -13.32 1.37 2.03
CA ARG A 47 -12.67 1.29 3.35
C ARG A 47 -11.59 0.22 3.42
N ASN A 48 -11.46 -0.58 2.38
CA ASN A 48 -10.52 -1.70 2.30
C ASN A 48 -9.48 -1.42 1.20
N THR A 49 -8.91 -0.24 1.24
CA THR A 49 -7.90 0.20 0.30
C THR A 49 -6.62 0.55 1.03
N VAL A 50 -5.49 0.31 0.37
CA VAL A 50 -4.17 0.67 0.89
C VAL A 50 -3.38 1.41 -0.18
N GLY A 51 -2.42 2.20 0.24
CA GLY A 51 -1.52 2.91 -0.67
C GLY A 51 -0.24 2.10 -0.89
N LEU A 52 0.05 1.80 -2.14
CA LEU A 52 1.28 1.13 -2.55
C LEU A 52 1.93 1.92 -3.68
N CYS A 53 3.23 2.09 -3.63
CA CYS A 53 3.94 2.73 -4.74
C CYS A 53 3.84 1.85 -5.99
N SER A 54 4.18 2.42 -7.14
CA SER A 54 4.07 1.69 -8.41
C SER A 54 4.87 0.39 -8.40
N TRP A 55 6.04 0.36 -7.76
CA TRP A 55 6.82 -0.87 -7.65
C TRP A 55 6.12 -1.91 -6.76
N HIS A 56 5.77 -1.56 -5.53
CA HIS A 56 5.15 -2.51 -4.62
C HIS A 56 3.78 -2.99 -5.10
N HIS A 57 3.08 -2.16 -5.88
CA HIS A 57 1.77 -2.51 -6.43
C HIS A 57 1.87 -3.36 -7.70
N ARG A 58 2.63 -2.88 -8.70
CA ARG A 58 2.63 -3.47 -10.05
C ARG A 58 3.93 -4.16 -10.45
N GLY A 59 5.02 -3.91 -9.74
CA GLY A 59 6.30 -4.55 -10.02
C GLY A 59 6.87 -4.20 -11.39
N ALA A 60 7.32 -5.22 -12.12
CA ALA A 60 7.94 -5.04 -13.43
C ALA A 60 7.01 -4.35 -14.44
N ALA A 61 5.70 -4.51 -14.30
CA ALA A 61 4.74 -3.82 -15.17
C ALA A 61 4.85 -2.30 -15.07
N ALA A 62 5.28 -1.79 -13.91
CA ALA A 62 5.43 -0.35 -13.72
C ALA A 62 6.80 0.17 -14.14
N VAL A 63 7.87 -0.56 -13.80
CA VAL A 63 9.23 -0.05 -13.95
C VAL A 63 10.00 -0.65 -15.12
N GLY A 64 9.47 -1.69 -15.74
CA GLY A 64 10.13 -2.43 -16.80
C GLY A 64 11.04 -3.53 -16.29
N THR A 65 11.28 -4.53 -17.15
CA THR A 65 12.05 -5.72 -16.79
C THR A 65 13.49 -5.38 -16.41
N ALA A 66 14.08 -4.41 -17.11
CA ALA A 66 15.48 -4.04 -16.88
C ALA A 66 15.71 -3.47 -15.48
N ALA A 67 14.74 -2.74 -14.92
CA ALA A 67 14.87 -2.13 -13.61
C ALA A 67 14.32 -3.02 -12.48
N ALA A 68 13.53 -4.04 -12.83
CA ALA A 68 12.80 -4.83 -11.85
C ALA A 68 13.70 -5.52 -10.82
N GLU A 69 14.80 -6.13 -11.26
CA GLU A 69 15.72 -6.80 -10.36
C GLU A 69 16.33 -5.85 -9.34
N GLN A 70 16.73 -4.68 -9.80
CA GLN A 70 17.32 -3.66 -8.94
C GLN A 70 16.30 -3.13 -7.93
N MET A 71 15.07 -2.93 -8.38
CA MET A 71 13.98 -2.48 -7.51
C MET A 71 13.66 -3.52 -6.44
N ARG A 72 13.64 -4.79 -6.85
CA ARG A 72 13.39 -5.90 -5.93
C ARG A 72 14.47 -5.98 -4.86
N ASP A 73 15.72 -5.88 -5.26
CA ASP A 73 16.85 -5.92 -4.32
C ASP A 73 16.81 -4.77 -3.32
N ARG A 74 16.41 -3.60 -3.79
CA ARG A 74 16.40 -2.38 -3.00
C ARG A 74 15.16 -2.24 -2.13
N HIS A 75 14.00 -2.63 -2.63
CA HIS A 75 12.70 -2.35 -2.02
C HIS A 75 11.91 -3.60 -1.62
N GLY A 76 12.43 -4.78 -1.91
CA GLY A 76 11.74 -6.04 -1.64
C GLY A 76 10.76 -6.42 -2.72
N PRO A 77 10.03 -7.53 -2.53
CA PRO A 77 9.12 -8.06 -3.54
C PRO A 77 7.93 -7.14 -3.78
N SER A 78 7.36 -7.22 -4.99
CA SER A 78 6.14 -6.51 -5.34
C SER A 78 4.95 -7.45 -5.27
N TYR A 79 3.78 -6.88 -4.98
CA TYR A 79 2.54 -7.64 -5.03
C TYR A 79 2.27 -8.18 -6.43
N GLY A 80 2.54 -7.37 -7.46
CA GLY A 80 2.25 -7.74 -8.85
C GLY A 80 3.07 -8.92 -9.36
N ASP A 81 4.34 -9.00 -8.99
CA ASP A 81 5.24 -10.06 -9.49
C ASP A 81 5.33 -11.25 -8.54
N GLU A 82 5.27 -11.01 -7.24
CA GLU A 82 5.56 -12.03 -6.23
C GLU A 82 4.62 -11.88 -5.05
N ALA A 83 3.33 -12.13 -5.27
CA ALA A 83 2.31 -11.89 -4.25
C ALA A 83 2.58 -12.64 -2.93
N ALA A 84 3.01 -13.89 -3.00
CA ALA A 84 3.30 -14.67 -1.80
C ALA A 84 4.49 -14.11 -1.03
N ALA A 85 5.58 -13.80 -1.72
CA ALA A 85 6.76 -13.18 -1.11
C ALA A 85 6.45 -11.79 -0.56
N PHE A 86 5.60 -11.04 -1.25
CA PHE A 86 5.16 -9.73 -0.79
C PHE A 86 4.39 -9.84 0.53
N ARG A 87 3.45 -10.78 0.63
CA ARG A 87 2.69 -11.00 1.86
C ARG A 87 3.60 -11.42 3.02
N GLU A 88 4.59 -12.25 2.72
CA GLU A 88 5.55 -12.67 3.73
C GLU A 88 6.40 -11.50 4.23
N ALA A 89 6.81 -10.61 3.32
CA ALA A 89 7.67 -9.48 3.67
C ALA A 89 6.90 -8.34 4.36
N PHE A 90 5.69 -8.04 3.92
CA PHE A 90 4.96 -6.85 4.36
C PHE A 90 3.66 -7.13 5.12
N GLY A 91 3.13 -8.33 5.01
CA GLY A 91 1.89 -8.73 5.64
C GLY A 91 0.81 -9.09 4.64
N ASP A 92 -0.15 -9.89 5.09
CA ASP A 92 -1.33 -10.22 4.30
C ASP A 92 -2.27 -9.01 4.23
N ASP A 93 -3.41 -9.18 3.54
CA ASP A 93 -4.34 -8.08 3.35
C ASP A 93 -4.86 -7.51 4.67
N ALA A 94 -5.14 -8.36 5.65
CA ALA A 94 -5.59 -7.89 6.96
C ALA A 94 -4.52 -7.08 7.69
N ALA A 95 -3.28 -7.52 7.63
CA ALA A 95 -2.15 -6.82 8.23
C ALA A 95 -1.89 -5.49 7.53
N LEU A 96 -1.96 -5.47 6.21
CA LEU A 96 -1.77 -4.23 5.44
C LEU A 96 -2.85 -3.22 5.75
N LEU A 97 -4.11 -3.67 5.85
CA LEU A 97 -5.21 -2.78 6.19
C LEU A 97 -5.03 -2.18 7.58
N GLU A 98 -4.60 -2.98 8.54
CA GLU A 98 -4.32 -2.49 9.89
C GLU A 98 -3.22 -1.44 9.89
N ILE A 99 -2.13 -1.68 9.16
CA ILE A 99 -1.04 -0.71 9.03
C ILE A 99 -1.56 0.59 8.39
N GLN A 100 -2.35 0.46 7.32
CA GLN A 100 -2.93 1.61 6.65
C GLN A 100 -3.85 2.42 7.57
N ASP A 101 -4.71 1.74 8.30
CA ASP A 101 -5.64 2.41 9.20
C ASP A 101 -4.92 3.12 10.34
N ARG A 102 -3.87 2.54 10.86
CA ARG A 102 -3.02 3.19 11.87
C ARG A 102 -2.30 4.41 11.31
N ALA A 103 -1.81 4.32 10.08
CA ALA A 103 -1.17 5.44 9.41
C ALA A 103 -2.16 6.60 9.20
N ILE A 104 -3.40 6.28 8.81
CA ILE A 104 -4.45 7.29 8.65
C ILE A 104 -4.78 7.93 9.99
N ALA A 105 -4.90 7.14 11.05
CA ALA A 105 -5.18 7.68 12.39
C ALA A 105 -4.07 8.65 12.84
N ALA A 106 -2.82 8.28 12.65
CA ALA A 106 -1.69 9.14 12.97
C ALA A 106 -1.67 10.41 12.11
N TRP A 107 -1.98 10.27 10.83
CA TRP A 107 -2.09 11.38 9.89
C TRP A 107 -3.19 12.37 10.33
N ALA A 108 -4.36 11.84 10.65
CA ALA A 108 -5.49 12.67 11.09
C ALA A 108 -5.16 13.43 12.38
N ASP A 109 -4.48 12.77 13.31
CA ASP A 109 -4.07 13.36 14.56
C ASP A 109 -3.10 14.52 14.34
N SER A 110 -2.16 14.37 13.43
CA SER A 110 -1.14 15.39 13.19
C SER A 110 -1.59 16.51 12.25
N THR A 111 -2.55 16.25 11.35
CA THR A 111 -2.96 17.25 10.35
C THR A 111 -4.35 17.84 10.60
N ILE A 112 -5.28 17.08 11.15
CA ILE A 112 -6.66 17.51 11.36
C ILE A 112 -6.95 17.68 12.85
N GLY A 113 -6.69 16.63 13.63
CA GLY A 113 -6.99 16.62 15.05
C GLY A 113 -6.01 17.42 15.89
N GLY A 114 -4.79 17.55 15.44
CA GLY A 114 -3.77 18.31 16.15
C GLY A 114 -3.91 19.80 15.91
N VAL A 115 -4.12 20.53 16.97
CA VAL A 115 -4.08 21.99 16.89
C VAL A 115 -2.61 22.39 16.94
N ARG A 116 -2.13 22.87 15.86
CA ARG A 116 -0.75 23.29 15.72
C ARG A 116 -0.60 24.77 15.87
#